data_57fce48c0cb1e37585fad1b8f2c256c6
#
_entry.id   57fce48c0cb1e37585fad1b8f2c256c6
#
_cell.length_a   1.000
_cell.length_b   1.000
_cell.length_c   1.000
_cell.angle_alpha   90.00
_cell.angle_beta   90.00
_cell.angle_gamma   90.00
#
_symmetry.space_group_name_H-M   'P 1'
#
loop_
_entity.id
_entity.type
_entity.pdbx_description
1 polymer ?
#
loop_
_entity_poly.entity_id
_entity_poly.type
_entity_poly.pdbx_seq_one_letter_code
_entity_poly.pdbx_strand_id
1 'polypeptide(L)'
;MLFRSSCYPEGPDYVHEKDIALTHYDEKADFSTLKTFVIPDSVVYVQGDSNATGLANELKEEILSLVKQNFEAYNYQLLTDEEAEAQTPDFVVTVTAFATPTFSYNSWGNYWGWYPGWDWFGWGGVWGGWYPWYPWYSGGYYYAYDKGTVVIDMLDAKKADKETKRVPVLWTGMVDGILAGNQNYLAERLEKNINQCFIQSPYLKTTK
;
A
#
# COMPACT_ATOMS: atom_id res chain seq x y z
N MET A 1 10.39 -41.83 35.17
CA MET A 1 10.90 -41.07 34.02
C MET A 1 9.68 -40.58 33.25
N LEU A 2 9.27 -39.33 33.43
CA LEU A 2 8.09 -38.73 32.79
C LEU A 2 8.55 -38.07 31.48
N PHE A 3 8.19 -38.63 30.35
CA PHE A 3 8.34 -38.01 29.06
C PHE A 3 7.30 -36.87 28.96
N ARG A 4 7.73 -35.61 29.04
CA ARG A 4 6.92 -34.47 28.60
C ARG A 4 6.95 -34.50 27.07
N SER A 5 5.87 -34.95 26.44
CA SER A 5 5.63 -34.68 25.04
C SER A 5 5.37 -33.17 24.93
N SER A 6 6.30 -32.44 24.38
CA SER A 6 6.11 -31.09 23.93
C SER A 6 5.16 -31.15 22.75
N CYS A 7 3.90 -30.77 22.92
CA CYS A 7 3.05 -30.44 21.78
C CYS A 7 3.62 -29.14 21.18
N TYR A 8 4.40 -29.28 20.11
CA TYR A 8 4.61 -28.17 19.20
C TYR A 8 3.26 -27.91 18.55
N PRO A 9 2.73 -26.68 18.59
CA PRO A 9 1.58 -26.35 17.76
C PRO A 9 1.95 -26.64 16.32
N GLU A 10 1.15 -27.43 15.65
CA GLU A 10 1.29 -27.63 14.21
C GLU A 10 1.25 -26.26 13.56
N GLY A 11 2.17 -26.00 12.62
CA GLY A 11 2.19 -24.75 11.86
C GLY A 11 0.90 -24.61 11.03
N PRO A 12 0.69 -23.48 10.36
CA PRO A 12 -0.53 -23.24 9.61
C PRO A 12 -0.74 -24.31 8.54
N ASP A 13 -1.92 -24.94 8.56
CA ASP A 13 -2.30 -26.02 7.65
C ASP A 13 -2.60 -25.50 6.23
N TYR A 14 -2.99 -24.23 6.11
CA TYR A 14 -3.41 -23.62 4.86
C TYR A 14 -2.61 -22.36 4.52
N VAL A 15 -2.45 -22.08 3.23
CA VAL A 15 -1.68 -20.92 2.74
C VAL A 15 -2.27 -19.59 3.23
N HIS A 16 -3.60 -19.49 3.32
CA HIS A 16 -4.28 -18.27 3.78
C HIS A 16 -4.08 -17.95 5.27
N GLU A 17 -3.60 -18.90 6.06
CA GLU A 17 -3.21 -18.67 7.46
C GLU A 17 -1.85 -17.99 7.59
N LYS A 18 -1.13 -17.86 6.46
CA LYS A 18 0.17 -17.18 6.37
C LYS A 18 0.05 -15.74 5.90
N ASP A 19 -1.14 -15.30 5.48
CA ASP A 19 -1.34 -13.93 5.07
C ASP A 19 -1.31 -13.02 6.30
N ILE A 20 -0.49 -11.99 6.26
CA ILE A 20 -0.30 -11.06 7.38
C ILE A 20 -0.69 -9.66 6.93
N ALA A 21 -1.68 -9.06 7.61
CA ALA A 21 -2.01 -7.65 7.46
C ALA A 21 -1.25 -6.83 8.51
N LEU A 22 -0.42 -5.91 8.07
CA LEU A 22 0.36 -5.00 8.91
C LEU A 22 0.01 -3.55 8.57
N THR A 23 0.09 -2.67 9.55
CA THR A 23 -0.11 -1.23 9.33
C THR A 23 0.90 -0.42 10.11
N HIS A 24 1.31 0.70 9.51
CA HIS A 24 2.12 1.74 10.15
C HIS A 24 1.55 3.11 9.84
N TYR A 25 1.79 4.10 10.68
CA TYR A 25 1.34 5.47 10.45
C TYR A 25 2.25 6.49 11.13
N ASP A 26 2.19 7.72 10.66
CA ASP A 26 2.83 8.85 11.32
C ASP A 26 2.00 9.27 12.54
N GLU A 27 2.52 9.07 13.74
CA GLU A 27 1.85 9.44 15.00
C GLU A 27 1.57 10.95 15.11
N LYS A 28 2.22 11.77 14.27
CA LYS A 28 2.02 13.22 14.22
C LYS A 28 0.97 13.62 13.19
N ALA A 29 0.46 12.69 12.40
CA ALA A 29 -0.58 12.96 11.41
C ALA A 29 -1.93 13.19 12.10
N ASP A 30 -2.61 14.26 11.70
CA ASP A 30 -3.99 14.52 12.09
C ASP A 30 -4.93 14.08 10.97
N PHE A 31 -5.37 12.84 11.03
CA PHE A 31 -6.27 12.25 10.05
C PHE A 31 -7.65 12.92 10.02
N SER A 32 -8.08 13.56 11.13
CA SER A 32 -9.38 14.22 11.21
C SER A 32 -9.52 15.42 10.27
N THR A 33 -8.41 16.00 9.84
CA THR A 33 -8.36 17.14 8.92
C THR A 33 -8.41 16.75 7.46
N LEU A 34 -8.21 15.47 7.14
CA LEU A 34 -8.17 14.96 5.77
C LEU A 34 -9.57 14.57 5.31
N LYS A 35 -9.92 14.91 4.07
CA LYS A 35 -11.26 14.68 3.51
C LYS A 35 -11.25 14.09 2.11
N THR A 36 -10.29 14.48 1.27
CA THR A 36 -10.28 14.17 -0.15
C THR A 36 -9.05 13.38 -0.54
N PHE A 37 -9.24 12.45 -1.45
CA PHE A 37 -8.14 11.66 -1.98
C PHE A 37 -8.28 11.37 -3.47
N VAL A 38 -7.17 10.95 -4.04
CA VAL A 38 -7.11 10.34 -5.36
C VAL A 38 -6.33 9.05 -5.28
N ILE A 39 -6.59 8.17 -6.22
CA ILE A 39 -5.88 6.91 -6.40
C ILE A 39 -5.69 6.67 -7.89
N PRO A 40 -4.46 6.48 -8.41
CA PRO A 40 -4.20 6.15 -9.79
C PRO A 40 -4.88 4.85 -10.23
N ASP A 41 -5.25 4.76 -11.49
CA ASP A 41 -5.88 3.57 -12.07
C ASP A 41 -4.91 2.40 -12.34
N SER A 42 -3.77 2.40 -11.64
CA SER A 42 -2.75 1.39 -11.82
C SER A 42 -2.15 0.93 -10.49
N VAL A 43 -1.89 -0.37 -10.40
CA VAL A 43 -1.05 -0.98 -9.37
C VAL A 43 0.35 -1.09 -9.93
N VAL A 44 1.33 -0.52 -9.22
CA VAL A 44 2.73 -0.70 -9.58
C VAL A 44 3.15 -2.12 -9.26
N TYR A 45 3.64 -2.84 -10.26
CA TYR A 45 4.10 -4.21 -10.08
C TYR A 45 5.61 -4.28 -10.14
N VAL A 46 6.21 -4.57 -9.00
CA VAL A 46 7.66 -4.63 -8.83
C VAL A 46 8.15 -6.06 -9.05
N GLN A 47 8.92 -6.25 -10.12
CA GLN A 47 9.49 -7.55 -10.51
C GLN A 47 11.01 -7.53 -10.34
N GLY A 48 11.58 -8.58 -9.81
CA GLY A 48 13.03 -8.79 -9.78
C GLY A 48 13.58 -9.47 -11.03
N ASP A 49 12.72 -10.09 -11.83
CA ASP A 49 13.06 -10.80 -13.06
C ASP A 49 12.22 -10.26 -14.22
N SER A 50 12.88 -9.91 -15.34
CA SER A 50 12.24 -9.40 -16.55
C SER A 50 11.31 -10.42 -17.24
N ASN A 51 11.39 -11.69 -16.87
CA ASN A 51 10.56 -12.76 -17.41
C ASN A 51 9.33 -13.11 -16.57
N ALA A 52 9.13 -12.45 -15.42
CA ALA A 52 7.95 -12.70 -14.61
C ALA A 52 6.68 -12.15 -15.31
N THR A 53 5.61 -12.92 -15.31
CA THR A 53 4.30 -12.46 -15.78
C THR A 53 3.80 -11.35 -14.85
N GLY A 54 3.37 -10.21 -15.41
CA GLY A 54 2.78 -9.13 -14.62
C GLY A 54 1.52 -9.57 -13.85
N LEU A 55 1.08 -8.74 -12.93
CA LEU A 55 -0.20 -8.94 -12.25
C LEU A 55 -1.33 -8.86 -13.27
N ALA A 56 -2.28 -9.80 -13.23
CA ALA A 56 -3.45 -9.81 -14.11
C ALA A 56 -4.26 -8.51 -13.92
N ASN A 57 -4.85 -7.99 -15.00
CA ASN A 57 -5.58 -6.72 -14.93
C ASN A 57 -6.80 -6.80 -14.03
N GLU A 58 -7.53 -7.91 -14.06
CA GLU A 58 -8.68 -8.18 -13.19
C GLU A 58 -8.31 -8.08 -11.71
N LEU A 59 -7.12 -8.58 -11.37
CA LEU A 59 -6.63 -8.53 -9.99
C LEU A 59 -6.21 -7.11 -9.57
N LYS A 60 -5.63 -6.33 -10.49
CA LYS A 60 -5.33 -4.91 -10.23
C LYS A 60 -6.59 -4.12 -9.97
N GLU A 61 -7.60 -4.29 -10.82
CA GLU A 61 -8.90 -3.63 -10.69
C GLU A 61 -9.57 -3.99 -9.37
N GLU A 62 -9.53 -5.27 -8.97
CA GLU A 62 -10.06 -5.73 -7.70
C GLU A 62 -9.36 -5.09 -6.50
N ILE A 63 -8.03 -5.08 -6.47
CA ILE A 63 -7.25 -4.45 -5.41
C ILE A 63 -7.59 -2.96 -5.30
N LEU A 64 -7.60 -2.22 -6.42
CA LEU A 64 -7.93 -0.81 -6.44
C LEU A 64 -9.36 -0.53 -5.98
N SER A 65 -10.31 -1.37 -6.39
CA SER A 65 -11.71 -1.29 -5.97
C SER A 65 -11.85 -1.46 -4.46
N LEU A 66 -11.22 -2.48 -3.88
CA LEU A 66 -11.23 -2.73 -2.44
C LEU A 66 -10.61 -1.57 -1.64
N VAL A 67 -9.51 -1.02 -2.13
CA VAL A 67 -8.84 0.12 -1.48
C VAL A 67 -9.74 1.37 -1.54
N LYS A 68 -10.31 1.71 -2.70
CA LYS A 68 -11.24 2.82 -2.88
C LYS A 68 -12.43 2.70 -1.90
N GLN A 69 -13.10 1.54 -1.90
CA GLN A 69 -14.25 1.28 -1.03
C GLN A 69 -13.93 1.44 0.45
N ASN A 70 -12.77 1.01 0.91
CA ASN A 70 -12.37 1.14 2.30
C ASN A 70 -12.15 2.61 2.69
N PHE A 71 -11.46 3.41 1.87
CA PHE A 71 -11.28 4.84 2.15
C PHE A 71 -12.63 5.58 2.15
N GLU A 72 -13.52 5.29 1.21
CA GLU A 72 -14.87 5.87 1.17
C GLU A 72 -15.71 5.47 2.40
N ALA A 73 -15.62 4.21 2.86
CA ALA A 73 -16.26 3.73 4.09
C ALA A 73 -15.72 4.43 5.35
N TYR A 74 -14.52 5.00 5.28
CA TYR A 74 -13.89 5.80 6.34
C TYR A 74 -14.19 7.31 6.20
N ASN A 75 -15.15 7.67 5.33
CA ASN A 75 -15.67 9.01 5.04
C ASN A 75 -14.69 9.93 4.26
N TYR A 76 -13.76 9.37 3.53
CA TYR A 76 -12.98 10.12 2.56
C TYR A 76 -13.71 10.20 1.22
N GLN A 77 -13.58 11.33 0.54
CA GLN A 77 -14.15 11.55 -0.78
C GLN A 77 -13.10 11.29 -1.85
N LEU A 78 -13.38 10.36 -2.76
CA LEU A 78 -12.59 10.19 -3.98
C LEU A 78 -12.87 11.36 -4.92
N LEU A 79 -11.82 12.04 -5.37
CA LEU A 79 -11.91 13.07 -6.40
C LEU A 79 -11.81 12.45 -7.79
N THR A 80 -12.57 12.99 -8.73
CA THR A 80 -12.38 12.74 -10.16
C THR A 80 -11.12 13.46 -10.66
N ASP A 81 -10.71 13.14 -11.88
CA ASP A 81 -9.57 13.78 -12.55
C ASP A 81 -9.75 15.30 -12.63
N GLU A 82 -10.91 15.75 -13.08
CA GLU A 82 -11.23 17.16 -13.21
C GLU A 82 -11.25 17.88 -11.86
N GLU A 83 -11.78 17.22 -10.81
CA GLU A 83 -11.78 17.77 -9.45
C GLU A 83 -10.35 17.89 -8.90
N ALA A 84 -9.50 16.90 -9.18
CA ALA A 84 -8.12 16.87 -8.72
C ALA A 84 -7.23 17.88 -9.46
N GLU A 85 -7.56 18.22 -10.72
CA GLU A 85 -6.93 19.33 -11.44
C GLU A 85 -7.34 20.70 -10.86
N ALA A 86 -8.57 20.82 -10.39
CA ALA A 86 -9.10 22.06 -9.84
C ALA A 86 -8.66 22.33 -8.39
N GLN A 87 -8.41 21.27 -7.61
CA GLN A 87 -8.02 21.36 -6.20
C GLN A 87 -7.02 20.28 -5.83
N THR A 88 -5.98 20.62 -5.07
CA THR A 88 -5.06 19.64 -4.52
C THR A 88 -5.78 18.73 -3.55
N PRO A 89 -5.80 17.40 -3.72
CA PRO A 89 -6.35 16.47 -2.74
C PRO A 89 -5.60 16.55 -1.42
N ASP A 90 -6.21 16.09 -0.34
CA ASP A 90 -5.52 16.03 0.95
C ASP A 90 -4.42 14.96 0.92
N PHE A 91 -4.70 13.84 0.28
CA PHE A 91 -3.71 12.76 0.13
C PHE A 91 -3.88 11.99 -1.19
N VAL A 92 -2.81 11.29 -1.53
CA VAL A 92 -2.76 10.36 -2.66
C VAL A 92 -2.62 8.96 -2.11
N VAL A 93 -3.38 8.03 -2.66
CA VAL A 93 -3.21 6.60 -2.36
C VAL A 93 -2.40 5.97 -3.47
N THR A 94 -1.38 5.21 -3.12
CA THR A 94 -0.62 4.40 -4.07
C THR A 94 -0.71 2.93 -3.69
N VAL A 95 -0.72 2.05 -4.69
CA VAL A 95 -0.75 0.60 -4.47
C VAL A 95 0.39 -0.05 -5.23
N THR A 96 1.21 -0.80 -4.50
CA THR A 96 2.36 -1.51 -5.05
C THR A 96 2.26 -2.99 -4.74
N ALA A 97 2.48 -3.84 -5.74
CA ALA A 97 2.53 -5.29 -5.59
C ALA A 97 3.95 -5.80 -5.89
N PHE A 98 4.49 -6.64 -5.01
CA PHE A 98 5.84 -7.18 -5.11
C PHE A 98 5.84 -8.65 -5.52
N ALA A 99 6.56 -8.97 -6.61
CA ALA A 99 6.73 -10.33 -7.10
C ALA A 99 7.97 -11.04 -6.55
N THR A 100 8.88 -10.31 -5.91
CA THR A 100 10.17 -10.84 -5.45
C THR A 100 10.28 -10.82 -3.94
N PRO A 101 10.84 -11.89 -3.33
CA PRO A 101 11.25 -11.84 -1.94
C PRO A 101 12.49 -10.92 -1.82
N THR A 102 12.52 -10.08 -0.89
CA THR A 102 13.63 -9.17 -0.57
C THR A 102 13.65 -7.87 -1.37
N PHE A 103 13.01 -6.86 -0.82
CA PHE A 103 13.26 -5.47 -1.19
C PHE A 103 13.81 -4.72 0.01
N SER A 104 15.01 -4.16 -0.13
CA SER A 104 15.50 -3.18 0.83
C SER A 104 14.92 -1.80 0.47
N TYR A 105 14.64 -0.98 1.47
CA TYR A 105 14.19 0.41 1.32
C TYR A 105 15.00 1.22 0.29
N ASN A 106 16.31 0.96 0.18
CA ASN A 106 17.18 1.63 -0.81
C ASN A 106 16.83 1.30 -2.27
N SER A 107 16.14 0.20 -2.53
CA SER A 107 15.68 -0.15 -3.88
C SER A 107 14.39 0.58 -4.28
N TRP A 108 13.61 1.06 -3.32
CA TRP A 108 12.33 1.73 -3.54
C TRP A 108 12.46 3.04 -4.30
N GLY A 109 13.50 3.81 -4.00
CA GLY A 109 13.72 5.09 -4.66
C GLY A 109 13.76 5.02 -6.18
N ASN A 110 14.23 3.92 -6.74
CA ASN A 110 14.33 3.73 -8.18
C ASN A 110 12.99 3.37 -8.84
N TYR A 111 12.00 2.83 -8.09
CA TYR A 111 10.71 2.41 -8.64
C TYR A 111 9.68 3.54 -8.65
N TRP A 112 9.73 4.45 -7.69
CA TRP A 112 8.78 5.56 -7.60
C TRP A 112 8.92 6.58 -8.74
N GLY A 113 10.10 6.70 -9.33
CA GLY A 113 10.32 7.54 -10.52
C GLY A 113 9.55 7.07 -11.76
N TRP A 114 8.97 5.87 -11.72
CA TRP A 114 8.23 5.25 -12.82
C TRP A 114 6.75 5.04 -12.47
N TYR A 115 6.23 5.60 -11.39
CA TYR A 115 4.84 5.43 -11.01
C TYR A 115 3.94 6.08 -12.06
N PRO A 116 3.15 5.32 -12.85
CA PRO A 116 2.23 5.89 -13.82
C PRO A 116 1.13 6.63 -13.06
N GLY A 117 0.80 7.84 -13.49
CA GLY A 117 -0.28 8.63 -12.92
C GLY A 117 0.15 9.85 -12.10
N TRP A 118 1.43 10.05 -11.87
CA TRP A 118 1.91 11.28 -11.23
C TRP A 118 1.77 12.53 -12.11
N ASP A 119 1.71 12.38 -13.44
CA ASP A 119 1.47 13.48 -14.38
C ASP A 119 0.12 14.19 -14.15
N TRP A 120 -0.74 13.54 -13.42
CA TRP A 120 -2.11 13.89 -13.15
C TRP A 120 -2.30 15.13 -12.26
N PHE A 121 -1.35 15.38 -11.38
CA PHE A 121 -1.44 16.48 -10.41
C PHE A 121 -1.05 17.86 -10.94
N GLY A 122 -0.87 18.04 -12.29
CA GLY A 122 -0.39 19.29 -12.82
C GLY A 122 1.00 19.70 -12.31
N TRP A 123 1.65 18.81 -11.59
CA TRP A 123 3.01 18.98 -11.08
C TRP A 123 4.03 18.78 -12.20
N GLY A 124 3.48 18.80 -13.45
CA GLY A 124 4.19 18.91 -14.73
C GLY A 124 5.18 17.80 -14.98
N GLY A 125 4.81 16.77 -15.80
CA GLY A 125 5.68 15.88 -16.62
C GLY A 125 7.04 15.39 -16.12
N VAL A 126 7.41 15.66 -14.87
CA VAL A 126 8.75 15.52 -14.32
C VAL A 126 8.73 14.87 -12.94
N TRP A 127 7.83 13.93 -12.74
CA TRP A 127 7.83 13.13 -11.52
C TRP A 127 8.93 12.06 -11.48
N GLY A 128 9.77 12.00 -12.48
CA GLY A 128 11.01 11.26 -12.40
C GLY A 128 11.79 11.68 -11.15
N GLY A 129 11.70 10.86 -10.09
CA GLY A 129 12.49 11.03 -8.89
C GLY A 129 11.79 11.53 -7.64
N TRP A 130 10.45 11.54 -7.58
CA TRP A 130 9.74 11.74 -6.32
C TRP A 130 9.74 10.46 -5.49
N TYR A 131 9.89 10.61 -4.15
CA TYR A 131 10.05 9.49 -3.25
C TYR A 131 9.11 9.61 -2.07
N PRO A 132 8.36 8.54 -1.70
CA PRO A 132 7.69 8.48 -0.42
C PRO A 132 8.72 8.61 0.69
N TRP A 133 8.44 9.42 1.67
CA TRP A 133 9.24 9.53 2.88
C TRP A 133 8.41 9.06 4.08
N TYR A 134 8.92 8.05 4.77
CA TYR A 134 8.25 7.45 5.92
C TYR A 134 8.78 8.11 7.21
N PRO A 135 7.98 8.98 7.89
CA PRO A 135 8.43 9.73 9.08
C PRO A 135 8.87 8.86 10.26
N TRP A 136 8.29 7.67 10.39
CA TRP A 136 8.63 6.70 11.42
C TRP A 136 9.91 5.90 11.14
N TYR A 137 10.49 6.08 9.95
CA TYR A 137 11.67 5.34 9.54
C TYR A 137 12.95 6.11 9.87
N SER A 138 13.48 5.94 11.05
CA SER A 138 14.76 6.52 11.50
C SER A 138 15.91 5.54 11.42
N GLY A 139 16.14 4.97 10.24
CA GLY A 139 17.36 4.22 9.93
C GLY A 139 17.41 2.77 10.40
N GLY A 140 17.46 1.84 9.47
CA GLY A 140 17.98 0.50 9.68
C GLY A 140 17.02 -0.67 9.80
N TYR A 141 15.70 -0.47 9.74
CA TYR A 141 14.77 -1.59 9.63
C TYR A 141 14.58 -1.96 8.16
N TYR A 142 14.98 -3.16 7.82
CA TYR A 142 14.67 -3.77 6.52
C TYR A 142 13.27 -4.38 6.65
N TYR A 143 12.28 -3.82 5.94
CA TYR A 143 11.12 -4.63 5.63
C TYR A 143 11.56 -5.60 4.54
N ALA A 144 11.72 -6.87 4.88
CA ALA A 144 11.76 -7.92 3.89
C ALA A 144 10.32 -8.17 3.47
N TYR A 145 9.97 -7.83 2.24
CA TYR A 145 8.69 -8.21 1.66
C TYR A 145 8.84 -9.62 1.10
N ASP A 146 7.94 -10.50 1.44
CA ASP A 146 7.86 -11.79 0.83
C ASP A 146 7.26 -11.67 -0.59
N LYS A 147 7.55 -12.67 -1.40
CA LYS A 147 6.95 -12.76 -2.73
C LYS A 147 5.42 -12.72 -2.60
N GLY A 148 4.82 -11.73 -3.26
CA GLY A 148 3.37 -11.63 -3.26
C GLY A 148 2.80 -10.63 -2.26
N THR A 149 3.58 -9.67 -1.79
CA THR A 149 3.12 -8.59 -0.91
C THR A 149 2.42 -7.48 -1.68
N VAL A 150 1.32 -6.97 -1.14
CA VAL A 150 0.65 -5.74 -1.59
C VAL A 150 0.84 -4.67 -0.54
N VAL A 151 1.29 -3.49 -0.96
CA VAL A 151 1.49 -2.31 -0.10
C VAL A 151 0.58 -1.19 -0.58
N ILE A 152 -0.11 -0.56 0.37
CA ILE A 152 -1.01 0.57 0.17
C ILE A 152 -0.44 1.72 0.97
N ASP A 153 -0.01 2.80 0.31
CA ASP A 153 0.51 3.99 0.97
C ASP A 153 -0.46 5.17 0.82
N MET A 154 -0.65 5.90 1.91
CA MET A 154 -1.37 7.16 1.97
C MET A 154 -0.36 8.30 2.07
N LEU A 155 -0.24 9.11 1.03
CA LEU A 155 0.77 10.14 0.86
C LEU A 155 0.19 11.53 1.09
N ASP A 156 0.81 12.38 1.91
CA ASP A 156 0.38 13.76 2.17
C ASP A 156 0.65 14.66 0.94
N ALA A 157 -0.38 14.86 0.11
CA ALA A 157 -0.23 15.64 -1.11
C ALA A 157 0.09 17.12 -0.84
N LYS A 158 -0.38 17.66 0.31
CA LYS A 158 -0.19 19.07 0.68
C LYS A 158 1.19 19.35 1.26
N LYS A 159 1.87 18.34 1.79
CA LYS A 159 3.23 18.46 2.33
C LYS A 159 4.31 17.89 1.41
N ALA A 160 3.99 17.71 0.14
CA ALA A 160 4.98 17.31 -0.85
C ALA A 160 6.06 18.39 -1.01
N ASP A 161 7.31 18.02 -0.79
CA ASP A 161 8.47 18.91 -0.89
C ASP A 161 9.07 18.85 -2.30
N LYS A 162 8.90 19.95 -3.05
CA LYS A 162 9.38 20.07 -4.44
C LYS A 162 10.91 20.13 -4.56
N GLU A 163 11.59 20.61 -3.53
CA GLU A 163 13.06 20.77 -3.55
C GLU A 163 13.74 19.43 -3.33
N THR A 164 13.29 18.68 -2.33
CA THR A 164 13.82 17.35 -2.01
C THR A 164 13.12 16.22 -2.79
N LYS A 165 12.03 16.53 -3.50
CA LYS A 165 11.17 15.56 -4.20
C LYS A 165 10.63 14.46 -3.28
N ARG A 166 10.28 14.81 -2.06
CA ARG A 166 9.77 13.89 -1.05
C ARG A 166 8.29 14.15 -0.77
N VAL A 167 7.53 13.06 -0.63
CA VAL A 167 6.14 13.10 -0.20
C VAL A 167 6.03 12.31 1.11
N PRO A 168 5.60 12.94 2.21
CA PRO A 168 5.44 12.23 3.48
C PRO A 168 4.36 11.15 3.38
N VAL A 169 4.67 9.96 3.88
CA VAL A 169 3.69 8.90 4.06
C VAL A 169 2.98 9.12 5.39
N LEU A 170 1.65 9.13 5.37
CA LEU A 170 0.81 9.27 6.56
C LEU A 170 0.46 7.91 7.16
N TRP A 171 0.20 6.94 6.29
CA TRP A 171 -0.18 5.58 6.67
C TRP A 171 0.22 4.59 5.59
N THR A 172 0.58 3.39 6.02
CA THR A 172 0.85 2.24 5.17
C THR A 172 0.04 1.05 5.64
N GLY A 173 -0.70 0.43 4.75
CA GLY A 173 -1.27 -0.90 4.90
C GLY A 173 -0.48 -1.89 4.05
N MET A 174 -0.13 -3.03 4.62
CA MET A 174 0.63 -4.07 3.94
C MET A 174 -0.05 -5.41 4.13
N VAL A 175 -0.23 -6.14 3.04
CA VAL A 175 -0.71 -7.52 3.05
C VAL A 175 0.39 -8.42 2.49
N ASP A 176 1.04 -9.15 3.39
CA ASP A 176 2.16 -10.02 3.05
C ASP A 176 1.70 -11.43 2.69
N GLY A 177 2.37 -12.06 1.71
CA GLY A 177 2.08 -13.43 1.24
C GLY A 177 0.84 -13.58 0.36
N ILE A 178 0.05 -12.53 0.17
CA ILE A 178 -1.30 -12.60 -0.42
C ILE A 178 -1.31 -13.13 -1.87
N LEU A 179 -0.33 -12.77 -2.69
CA LEU A 179 -0.26 -13.20 -4.09
C LEU A 179 0.40 -14.58 -4.27
N ALA A 180 0.83 -15.21 -3.16
CA ALA A 180 1.37 -16.57 -3.18
C ALA A 180 0.25 -17.61 -3.01
N GLY A 181 0.34 -18.74 -3.69
CA GLY A 181 -0.58 -19.87 -3.53
C GLY A 181 -1.69 -19.97 -4.57
N ASN A 182 -2.80 -20.64 -4.18
CA ASN A 182 -3.88 -20.96 -5.10
C ASN A 182 -4.71 -19.72 -5.47
N GLN A 183 -4.87 -19.46 -6.77
CA GLN A 183 -5.62 -18.34 -7.30
C GLN A 183 -7.13 -18.42 -7.04
N ASN A 184 -7.69 -19.62 -6.80
CA ASN A 184 -9.13 -19.81 -6.61
C ASN A 184 -9.71 -19.10 -5.38
N TYR A 185 -8.86 -18.74 -4.41
CA TYR A 185 -9.29 -18.04 -3.18
C TYR A 185 -8.63 -16.66 -3.04
N LEU A 186 -7.97 -16.19 -4.11
CA LEU A 186 -7.18 -14.97 -4.04
C LEU A 186 -8.05 -13.74 -3.78
N ALA A 187 -9.20 -13.62 -4.44
CA ALA A 187 -10.13 -12.52 -4.26
C ALA A 187 -10.63 -12.42 -2.80
N GLU A 188 -11.09 -13.53 -2.23
CA GLU A 188 -11.54 -13.57 -0.83
C GLU A 188 -10.41 -13.23 0.15
N ARG A 189 -9.20 -13.72 -0.12
CA ARG A 189 -8.02 -13.41 0.70
C ARG A 189 -7.64 -11.94 0.63
N LEU A 190 -7.67 -11.34 -0.58
CA LEU A 190 -7.44 -9.90 -0.79
C LEU A 190 -8.46 -9.08 -0.03
N GLU A 191 -9.74 -9.34 -0.21
CA GLU A 191 -10.81 -8.63 0.49
C GLU A 191 -10.62 -8.70 2.00
N LYS A 192 -10.46 -9.90 2.55
CA LYS A 192 -10.26 -10.11 3.98
C LYS A 192 -9.06 -9.32 4.54
N ASN A 193 -7.91 -9.40 3.87
CA ASN A 193 -6.68 -8.86 4.41
C ASN A 193 -6.54 -7.35 4.14
N ILE A 194 -7.03 -6.83 3.02
CA ILE A 194 -7.11 -5.39 2.78
C ILE A 194 -8.07 -4.76 3.81
N ASN A 195 -9.26 -5.33 4.00
CA ASN A 195 -10.21 -4.86 5.02
C ASN A 195 -9.58 -4.92 6.43
N GLN A 196 -8.76 -5.94 6.73
CA GLN A 196 -8.08 -6.05 8.01
C GLN A 196 -7.10 -4.89 8.25
N CYS A 197 -6.41 -4.38 7.23
CA CYS A 197 -5.56 -3.19 7.37
C CYS A 197 -6.36 -1.97 7.85
N PHE A 198 -7.58 -1.79 7.37
CA PHE A 198 -8.45 -0.70 7.79
C PHE A 198 -9.05 -0.95 9.18
N ILE A 199 -9.53 -2.16 9.47
CA ILE A 199 -10.09 -2.54 10.78
C ILE A 199 -9.09 -2.26 11.92
N GLN A 200 -7.81 -2.56 11.71
CA GLN A 200 -6.76 -2.30 12.72
C GLN A 200 -6.25 -0.85 12.71
N SER A 201 -6.77 0.00 11.81
CA SER A 201 -6.46 1.43 11.70
C SER A 201 -7.69 2.32 11.95
N PRO A 202 -8.39 2.20 13.09
CA PRO A 202 -9.62 2.94 13.38
C PRO A 202 -9.42 4.46 13.45
N TYR A 203 -8.18 4.91 13.68
CA TYR A 203 -7.79 6.32 13.70
C TYR A 203 -7.87 7.00 12.33
N LEU A 204 -7.93 6.24 11.23
CA LEU A 204 -8.17 6.79 9.89
C LEU A 204 -9.61 7.26 9.71
N LYS A 205 -10.56 6.74 10.48
CA LYS A 205 -11.97 7.05 10.28
C LYS A 205 -12.29 8.49 10.67
N THR A 206 -12.69 9.28 9.69
CA THR A 206 -13.08 10.67 9.94
C THR A 206 -14.56 10.77 10.31
N THR A 207 -14.91 11.79 11.07
CA THR A 207 -16.31 12.17 11.31
C THR A 207 -16.78 13.07 10.18
N LYS A 208 -18.00 12.83 9.68
CA LYS A 208 -18.66 13.73 8.72
C LYS A 208 -18.96 15.08 9.37
#